data_4fdaa84c24a308b8c6a0159949f34daf
#
_entry.id   4fdaa84c24a308b8c6a0159949f34daf
#
_cell.length_a   1.000
_cell.length_b   1.000
_cell.length_c   1.000
_cell.angle_alpha   90.00
_cell.angle_beta   90.00
_cell.angle_gamma   90.00
#
_symmetry.space_group_name_H-M   'P 1'
#
loop_
_entity.id
_entity.type
_entity.pdbx_description
1 polymer ?
#
loop_
_entity_poly.entity_id
_entity_poly.type
_entity_poly.pdbx_seq_one_letter_code
_entity_poly.pdbx_strand_id
1 'polypeptide(L)'
;MRLSLIDLWLDRLPQNASTNEATCDRFPLANVMKPENKPDEGGRAPRIALLACSVLEREIALYRNGADHIIETRFFEMGLHDNPDHLRTTLQAALGELDVRNDIEAVALAYGLCGRGTAELRPLRHRLVIPRAHDCITIFLGSKERYAAHQKACPSCYYYTPGWNRECRVPGPEKIEASRKSLALKFDEEDVEYLLETEREQWAMHDTATYLDLGTSDAEPGAEYAKQCADWLGWKFERLKGDPSLLHDLLWGPWDAERFQIIEPGQRLVHSPDERIMRVATDAG
;
A
#
# COMPACT_ATOMS: atom_id res chain seq x y z
N MET A 1 19.38 3.76 28.50
CA MET A 1 18.72 3.60 27.19
C MET A 1 18.01 4.93 26.93
N ARG A 2 18.51 5.75 26.02
CA ARG A 2 17.83 6.99 25.62
C ARG A 2 16.84 6.62 24.54
N LEU A 3 15.54 6.76 24.79
CA LEU A 3 14.51 6.72 23.77
C LEU A 3 14.85 7.80 22.73
N SER A 4 14.74 7.49 21.44
CA SER A 4 14.95 8.45 20.38
C SER A 4 13.84 9.51 20.44
N LEU A 5 14.15 10.75 20.06
CA LEU A 5 13.15 11.83 19.96
C LEU A 5 11.98 11.45 19.03
N ILE A 6 12.22 10.54 18.11
CA ILE A 6 11.21 9.97 17.20
C ILE A 6 10.21 9.09 17.96
N ASP A 7 10.67 8.27 18.90
CA ASP A 7 9.80 7.44 19.75
C ASP A 7 8.89 8.31 20.64
N LEU A 8 9.41 9.42 21.14
CA LEU A 8 8.66 10.43 21.91
C LEU A 8 7.66 11.22 21.05
N TRP A 9 7.92 11.33 19.74
CA TRP A 9 7.05 12.02 18.79
C TRP A 9 5.88 11.15 18.36
N LEU A 10 6.09 9.85 18.11
CA LEU A 10 5.04 8.90 17.76
C LEU A 10 4.00 8.69 18.87
N ASP A 11 4.44 8.70 20.13
CA ASP A 11 3.55 8.57 21.30
C ASP A 11 2.67 9.83 21.57
N ARG A 12 2.98 10.97 20.97
CA ARG A 12 2.25 12.23 21.15
C ARG A 12 1.26 12.56 20.05
N LEU A 13 1.16 11.73 19.03
CA LEU A 13 0.15 11.92 18.01
C LEU A 13 -1.22 11.58 18.60
N PRO A 14 -2.21 12.49 18.57
CA PRO A 14 -3.56 12.17 19.01
C PRO A 14 -4.12 11.08 18.10
N GLN A 15 -4.52 9.96 18.68
CA GLN A 15 -5.09 8.80 17.99
C GLN A 15 -6.45 9.10 17.32
N ASN A 16 -6.97 10.33 17.42
CA ASN A 16 -8.24 10.78 16.89
C ASN A 16 -8.15 12.14 16.18
N ALA A 17 -7.08 12.44 15.49
CA ALA A 17 -7.13 13.52 14.53
C ALA A 17 -7.91 13.02 13.30
N SER A 18 -9.20 13.35 13.21
CA SER A 18 -9.90 13.39 11.94
C SER A 18 -9.03 14.24 11.02
N THR A 19 -8.35 13.61 10.10
CA THR A 19 -7.54 14.26 9.08
C THR A 19 -8.49 15.12 8.26
N ASN A 20 -8.41 16.44 8.45
CA ASN A 20 -8.89 17.37 7.44
C ASN A 20 -8.14 17.01 6.18
N GLU A 21 -8.86 16.46 5.21
CA GLU A 21 -8.40 16.06 3.90
C GLU A 21 -7.72 17.25 3.21
N ALA A 22 -6.42 17.38 3.37
CA ALA A 22 -5.61 18.12 2.44
C ALA A 22 -5.38 17.22 1.23
N THR A 23 -6.43 16.92 0.48
CA THR A 23 -6.34 16.30 -0.84
C THR A 23 -5.57 17.27 -1.74
N CYS A 24 -4.50 16.78 -2.33
CA CYS A 24 -3.80 17.53 -3.37
C CYS A 24 -4.73 17.57 -4.60
N ASP A 25 -5.40 18.70 -4.83
CA ASP A 25 -6.42 18.91 -5.90
C ASP A 25 -5.90 18.70 -7.34
N ARG A 26 -4.64 18.32 -7.52
CA ARG A 26 -3.99 18.14 -8.82
C ARG A 26 -4.42 16.91 -9.60
N PHE A 27 -5.09 15.94 -8.97
CA PHE A 27 -5.40 14.66 -9.61
C PHE A 27 -6.90 14.31 -9.53
N PRO A 28 -7.77 14.94 -10.35
CA PRO A 28 -9.18 14.59 -10.40
C PRO A 28 -9.37 13.13 -10.89
N LEU A 29 -10.45 12.48 -10.45
CA LEU A 29 -10.86 11.18 -10.96
C LEU A 29 -11.18 11.29 -12.45
N ALA A 30 -10.30 10.82 -13.33
CA ALA A 30 -10.54 10.79 -14.77
C ALA A 30 -11.15 9.45 -15.20
N ASN A 31 -11.90 9.44 -16.33
CA ASN A 31 -12.54 8.25 -16.88
C ASN A 31 -11.53 7.13 -17.18
N VAL A 32 -11.77 5.95 -16.61
CA VAL A 32 -10.93 4.76 -16.73
C VAL A 32 -11.10 4.11 -18.11
N MET A 33 -10.02 3.92 -18.85
CA MET A 33 -10.00 3.08 -20.07
C MET A 33 -10.12 1.60 -19.68
N LYS A 34 -10.95 0.84 -20.46
CA LYS A 34 -11.19 -0.59 -20.20
C LYS A 34 -10.00 -1.44 -20.66
N PRO A 35 -9.35 -2.23 -19.80
CA PRO A 35 -8.48 -3.30 -20.26
C PRO A 35 -9.34 -4.47 -20.79
N GLU A 36 -8.94 -5.02 -21.93
CA GLU A 36 -9.54 -6.23 -22.50
C GLU A 36 -8.90 -7.48 -21.86
N ASN A 37 -9.30 -7.83 -20.65
CA ASN A 37 -8.91 -9.11 -20.05
C ASN A 37 -10.14 -9.86 -19.57
N LYS A 38 -10.47 -10.97 -20.25
CA LYS A 38 -11.43 -11.97 -19.79
C LYS A 38 -10.71 -13.04 -18.98
N PRO A 39 -11.35 -13.60 -17.94
CA PRO A 39 -10.80 -14.75 -17.24
C PRO A 39 -10.66 -15.93 -18.20
N ASP A 40 -9.62 -16.76 -17.98
CA ASP A 40 -9.41 -17.99 -18.73
C ASP A 40 -10.63 -18.90 -18.67
N GLU A 41 -10.94 -19.57 -19.79
CA GLU A 41 -12.08 -20.46 -19.94
C GLU A 41 -11.98 -21.65 -18.99
N GLY A 42 -12.75 -21.67 -17.89
CA GLY A 42 -12.89 -22.90 -17.11
C GLY A 42 -13.46 -22.83 -15.71
N GLY A 43 -13.52 -21.69 -15.04
CA GLY A 43 -14.06 -21.62 -13.69
C GLY A 43 -14.67 -20.25 -13.37
N ARG A 44 -15.81 -20.27 -12.67
CA ARG A 44 -16.36 -19.06 -12.09
C ARG A 44 -15.37 -18.49 -11.08
N ALA A 45 -15.03 -17.19 -11.20
CA ALA A 45 -14.24 -16.50 -10.19
C ALA A 45 -14.94 -16.58 -8.81
N PRO A 46 -14.19 -16.80 -7.70
CA PRO A 46 -14.78 -16.87 -6.36
C PRO A 46 -15.39 -15.52 -5.98
N ARG A 47 -16.53 -15.53 -5.31
CA ARG A 47 -17.13 -14.29 -4.79
C ARG A 47 -16.33 -13.79 -3.59
N ILE A 48 -15.78 -12.61 -3.69
CA ILE A 48 -14.86 -12.08 -2.69
C ILE A 48 -15.30 -10.74 -2.12
N ALA A 49 -14.89 -10.48 -0.87
CA ALA A 49 -14.72 -9.13 -0.35
C ALA A 49 -13.26 -8.72 -0.49
N LEU A 50 -13.01 -7.51 -0.93
CA LEU A 50 -11.67 -6.95 -1.11
C LEU A 50 -11.38 -5.92 -0.01
N LEU A 51 -10.33 -6.14 0.76
CA LEU A 51 -9.76 -5.19 1.70
C LEU A 51 -8.46 -4.65 1.11
N ALA A 52 -8.30 -3.35 0.96
CA ALA A 52 -7.19 -2.77 0.22
C ALA A 52 -6.65 -1.49 0.87
N CYS A 53 -5.34 -1.26 0.71
CA CYS A 53 -4.75 0.05 0.98
C CYS A 53 -5.22 1.05 -0.08
N SER A 54 -5.57 2.27 0.31
CA SER A 54 -5.99 3.35 -0.60
C SER A 54 -4.92 3.72 -1.62
N VAL A 55 -3.65 3.35 -1.39
CA VAL A 55 -2.58 3.52 -2.39
C VAL A 55 -2.89 2.82 -3.71
N LEU A 56 -3.63 1.71 -3.67
CA LEU A 56 -3.97 0.88 -4.83
C LEU A 56 -5.35 1.19 -5.43
N GLU A 57 -6.04 2.21 -4.93
CA GLU A 57 -7.43 2.49 -5.32
C GLU A 57 -7.62 2.64 -6.84
N ARG A 58 -6.70 3.35 -7.50
CA ARG A 58 -6.78 3.60 -8.94
C ARG A 58 -6.48 2.37 -9.77
N GLU A 59 -5.50 1.61 -9.38
CA GLU A 59 -5.12 0.36 -10.00
C GLU A 59 -6.23 -0.68 -9.82
N ILE A 60 -6.81 -0.77 -8.62
CA ILE A 60 -7.96 -1.64 -8.36
C ILE A 60 -9.15 -1.20 -9.21
N ALA A 61 -9.47 0.09 -9.29
CA ALA A 61 -10.54 0.60 -10.13
C ALA A 61 -10.34 0.24 -11.62
N LEU A 62 -9.09 0.29 -12.10
CA LEU A 62 -8.74 -0.08 -13.47
C LEU A 62 -8.91 -1.59 -13.70
N TYR A 63 -8.31 -2.43 -12.85
CA TYR A 63 -8.20 -3.88 -13.07
C TYR A 63 -9.41 -4.69 -12.57
N ARG A 64 -10.29 -4.12 -11.73
CA ARG A 64 -11.55 -4.75 -11.31
C ARG A 64 -12.72 -4.57 -12.28
N ASN A 65 -12.53 -3.84 -13.38
CA ASN A 65 -13.62 -3.52 -14.29
C ASN A 65 -14.29 -4.79 -14.85
N GLY A 66 -15.61 -4.95 -14.63
CA GLY A 66 -16.34 -6.15 -14.96
C GLY A 66 -16.23 -7.30 -13.94
N ALA A 67 -15.68 -7.05 -12.77
CA ALA A 67 -15.51 -8.03 -11.70
C ALA A 67 -16.75 -8.11 -10.79
N ASP A 68 -17.89 -8.61 -11.31
CA ASP A 68 -19.15 -8.75 -10.55
C ASP A 68 -19.03 -9.71 -9.37
N HIS A 69 -17.99 -10.53 -9.32
CA HIS A 69 -17.68 -11.42 -8.23
C HIS A 69 -17.04 -10.70 -7.02
N ILE A 70 -16.55 -9.46 -7.18
CA ILE A 70 -16.09 -8.63 -6.06
C ILE A 70 -17.30 -7.94 -5.45
N ILE A 71 -17.85 -8.56 -4.41
CA ILE A 71 -19.13 -8.17 -3.79
C ILE A 71 -19.02 -6.90 -2.98
N GLU A 72 -17.86 -6.69 -2.36
CA GLU A 72 -17.57 -5.54 -1.53
C GLU A 72 -16.10 -5.14 -1.67
N THR A 73 -15.83 -3.84 -1.63
CA THR A 73 -14.45 -3.31 -1.57
C THR A 73 -14.39 -2.26 -0.46
N ARG A 74 -13.42 -2.43 0.45
CA ARG A 74 -13.11 -1.45 1.51
C ARG A 74 -11.69 -0.97 1.32
N PHE A 75 -11.53 0.34 1.27
CA PHE A 75 -10.22 0.98 1.27
C PHE A 75 -9.90 1.49 2.66
N PHE A 76 -8.65 1.27 3.08
CA PHE A 76 -8.12 1.79 4.34
C PHE A 76 -7.09 2.85 4.05
N GLU A 77 -7.00 3.83 4.95
CA GLU A 77 -6.09 4.96 4.80
C GLU A 77 -4.65 4.52 4.58
N MET A 78 -4.00 5.22 3.67
CA MET A 78 -2.55 5.14 3.49
C MET A 78 -1.88 5.66 4.76
N GLY A 79 -0.88 4.96 5.27
CA GLY A 79 -0.23 5.35 6.51
C GLY A 79 -0.65 4.56 7.73
N LEU A 80 -1.71 3.75 7.68
CA LEU A 80 -1.98 2.80 8.77
C LEU A 80 -0.78 1.90 9.06
N HIS A 81 0.04 1.59 8.04
CA HIS A 81 1.25 0.77 8.20
C HIS A 81 2.40 1.46 8.96
N ASP A 82 2.32 2.78 9.17
CA ASP A 82 3.27 3.53 10.02
C ASP A 82 3.14 3.05 11.49
N ASN A 83 1.96 2.51 11.85
CA ASN A 83 1.73 1.80 13.10
C ASN A 83 1.22 0.37 12.81
N PRO A 84 2.10 -0.65 12.81
CA PRO A 84 1.74 -2.02 12.47
C PRO A 84 0.64 -2.63 13.36
N ASP A 85 0.57 -2.27 14.64
CA ASP A 85 -0.45 -2.77 15.56
C ASP A 85 -1.82 -2.16 15.25
N HIS A 86 -1.85 -0.88 14.88
CA HIS A 86 -3.08 -0.22 14.45
C HIS A 86 -3.60 -0.80 13.14
N LEU A 87 -2.73 -1.00 12.15
CA LEU A 87 -3.09 -1.68 10.89
C LEU A 87 -3.69 -3.07 11.16
N ARG A 88 -3.03 -3.87 12.00
CA ARG A 88 -3.51 -5.22 12.35
C ARG A 88 -4.88 -5.20 13.00
N THR A 89 -5.07 -4.33 14.00
CA THR A 89 -6.33 -4.22 14.72
C THR A 89 -7.47 -3.80 13.78
N THR A 90 -7.22 -2.84 12.90
CA THR A 90 -8.20 -2.35 11.93
C THR A 90 -8.58 -3.43 10.92
N LEU A 91 -7.60 -4.14 10.35
CA LEU A 91 -7.87 -5.22 9.41
C LEU A 91 -8.55 -6.41 10.07
N GLN A 92 -8.17 -6.76 11.31
CA GLN A 92 -8.81 -7.85 12.06
C GLN A 92 -10.27 -7.53 12.38
N ALA A 93 -10.59 -6.28 12.73
CA ALA A 93 -11.98 -5.86 12.94
C ALA A 93 -12.80 -5.99 11.64
N ALA A 94 -12.25 -5.55 10.51
CA ALA A 94 -12.91 -5.69 9.21
C ALA A 94 -13.14 -7.15 8.81
N LEU A 95 -12.19 -8.06 9.10
CA LEU A 95 -12.37 -9.49 8.90
C LEU A 95 -13.53 -10.02 9.74
N GLY A 96 -13.61 -9.63 11.02
CA GLY A 96 -14.71 -10.02 11.91
C GLY A 96 -16.09 -9.56 11.41
N GLU A 97 -16.17 -8.36 10.85
CA GLU A 97 -17.41 -7.85 10.24
C GLU A 97 -17.83 -8.66 8.99
N LEU A 98 -16.86 -9.15 8.22
CA LEU A 98 -17.12 -9.97 7.03
C LEU A 98 -17.52 -11.40 7.37
N ASP A 99 -17.19 -11.93 8.55
CA ASP A 99 -17.46 -13.30 8.94
C ASP A 99 -18.97 -13.62 9.05
N VAL A 100 -19.83 -12.62 9.22
CA VAL A 100 -21.30 -12.82 9.24
C VAL A 100 -21.91 -12.97 7.84
N ARG A 101 -21.15 -12.69 6.78
CA ARG A 101 -21.62 -12.74 5.39
C ARG A 101 -21.72 -14.18 4.89
N ASN A 102 -22.77 -14.43 4.07
CA ASN A 102 -22.99 -15.74 3.43
C ASN A 102 -22.82 -15.67 1.91
N ASP A 103 -22.59 -14.49 1.38
CA ASP A 103 -22.55 -14.22 -0.06
C ASP A 103 -21.12 -14.06 -0.61
N ILE A 104 -20.10 -14.28 0.22
CA ILE A 104 -18.68 -14.32 -0.15
C ILE A 104 -18.06 -15.70 0.16
N GLU A 105 -17.02 -16.04 -0.61
CA GLU A 105 -16.28 -17.31 -0.51
C GLU A 105 -14.88 -17.10 0.08
N ALA A 106 -14.34 -15.87 -0.09
CA ALA A 106 -13.04 -15.49 0.43
C ALA A 106 -12.95 -13.97 0.68
N VAL A 107 -11.95 -13.58 1.46
CA VAL A 107 -11.51 -12.19 1.59
C VAL A 107 -10.17 -12.05 0.90
N ALA A 108 -10.07 -11.19 -0.09
CA ALA A 108 -8.81 -10.81 -0.73
C ALA A 108 -8.23 -9.58 -0.02
N LEU A 109 -6.93 -9.61 0.32
CA LEU A 109 -6.25 -8.53 1.01
C LEU A 109 -5.18 -7.93 0.11
N ALA A 110 -5.44 -6.76 -0.47
CA ALA A 110 -4.50 -6.02 -1.30
C ALA A 110 -3.52 -5.21 -0.42
N TYR A 111 -2.69 -5.94 0.30
CA TYR A 111 -1.59 -5.49 1.15
C TYR A 111 -0.40 -6.43 0.99
N GLY A 112 0.79 -5.95 1.30
CA GLY A 112 1.93 -6.80 1.62
C GLY A 112 2.01 -7.10 3.12
N LEU A 113 3.19 -7.52 3.59
CA LEU A 113 3.48 -7.69 5.01
C LEU A 113 3.47 -6.33 5.76
N CYS A 114 3.85 -5.24 5.06
CA CYS A 114 3.76 -3.85 5.51
C CYS A 114 4.29 -3.67 6.95
N GLY A 115 5.60 -3.84 7.14
CA GLY A 115 6.22 -3.73 8.47
C GLY A 115 5.72 -4.74 9.50
N ARG A 116 5.16 -5.88 9.06
CA ARG A 116 4.46 -6.91 9.84
C ARG A 116 3.05 -6.49 10.33
N GLY A 117 2.49 -5.41 9.80
CA GLY A 117 1.15 -4.97 10.17
C GLY A 117 0.06 -5.97 9.80
N THR A 118 0.28 -6.80 8.75
CA THR A 118 -0.65 -7.89 8.39
C THR A 118 -0.36 -9.23 9.08
N ALA A 119 0.78 -9.35 9.79
CA ALA A 119 1.06 -10.56 10.58
C ALA A 119 0.03 -10.73 11.70
N GLU A 120 -0.19 -11.97 12.11
CA GLU A 120 -1.14 -12.40 13.14
C GLU A 120 -2.63 -12.23 12.76
N LEU A 121 -2.95 -11.80 11.52
CA LEU A 121 -4.35 -11.82 11.04
C LEU A 121 -4.91 -13.25 11.04
N ARG A 122 -6.16 -13.38 11.48
CA ARG A 122 -6.87 -14.64 11.68
C ARG A 122 -8.26 -14.56 11.05
N PRO A 123 -8.51 -15.21 9.92
CA PRO A 123 -9.86 -15.38 9.42
C PRO A 123 -10.62 -16.40 10.27
N LEU A 124 -11.89 -16.12 10.58
CA LEU A 124 -12.70 -17.01 11.40
C LEU A 124 -13.59 -17.92 10.56
N ARG A 125 -14.13 -17.42 9.46
CA ARG A 125 -15.09 -18.15 8.62
C ARG A 125 -14.65 -18.24 7.16
N HIS A 126 -14.22 -17.14 6.56
CA HIS A 126 -13.82 -17.08 5.16
C HIS A 126 -12.31 -17.16 5.05
N ARG A 127 -11.79 -17.92 4.06
CA ARG A 127 -10.35 -17.89 3.80
C ARG A 127 -9.88 -16.48 3.48
N LEU A 128 -8.70 -16.14 3.94
CA LEU A 128 -8.01 -14.88 3.62
C LEU A 128 -6.91 -15.16 2.59
N VAL A 129 -6.86 -14.35 1.54
CA VAL A 129 -5.84 -14.44 0.49
C VAL A 129 -5.04 -13.15 0.45
N ILE A 130 -3.72 -13.26 0.55
CA ILE A 130 -2.80 -12.13 0.52
C ILE A 130 -1.64 -12.40 -0.44
N PRO A 131 -1.18 -11.44 -1.26
CA PRO A 131 0.01 -11.61 -2.07
C PRO A 131 1.25 -11.82 -1.18
N ARG A 132 2.19 -12.65 -1.65
CA ARG A 132 3.52 -12.78 -1.03
C ARG A 132 4.38 -11.57 -1.36
N ALA A 133 4.10 -10.49 -0.67
CA ALA A 133 4.68 -9.17 -0.89
C ALA A 133 5.25 -8.61 0.43
N HIS A 134 6.41 -7.96 0.37
CA HIS A 134 6.93 -7.22 1.52
C HIS A 134 6.06 -6.00 1.82
N ASP A 135 5.65 -5.30 0.77
CA ASP A 135 4.87 -4.06 0.79
C ASP A 135 4.10 -3.88 -0.53
N CYS A 136 3.41 -2.76 -0.66
CA CYS A 136 2.64 -2.44 -1.87
C CYS A 136 3.52 -2.26 -3.12
N ILE A 137 4.83 -1.93 -3.00
CA ILE A 137 5.74 -1.82 -4.15
C ILE A 137 5.84 -3.16 -4.88
N THR A 138 5.89 -4.27 -4.13
CA THR A 138 5.86 -5.62 -4.72
C THR A 138 4.60 -5.83 -5.57
N ILE A 139 3.45 -5.31 -5.13
CA ILE A 139 2.18 -5.42 -5.89
C ILE A 139 2.25 -4.59 -7.16
N PHE A 140 2.79 -3.37 -7.10
CA PHE A 140 3.00 -2.52 -8.29
C PHE A 140 3.98 -3.13 -9.29
N LEU A 141 4.99 -3.84 -8.80
CA LEU A 141 6.01 -4.47 -9.64
C LEU A 141 5.63 -5.87 -10.11
N GLY A 142 4.54 -6.45 -9.59
CA GLY A 142 3.98 -7.73 -10.02
C GLY A 142 4.67 -8.98 -9.43
N SER A 143 5.86 -8.84 -8.85
CA SER A 143 6.52 -9.95 -8.15
C SER A 143 7.63 -9.48 -7.20
N LYS A 144 7.94 -10.30 -6.20
CA LYS A 144 9.06 -10.09 -5.27
C LYS A 144 10.43 -10.15 -5.96
N GLU A 145 10.57 -10.98 -7.00
CA GLU A 145 11.79 -11.12 -7.78
C GLU A 145 12.09 -9.84 -8.55
N ARG A 146 11.07 -9.26 -9.17
CA ARG A 146 11.20 -7.99 -9.88
C ARG A 146 11.52 -6.84 -8.92
N TYR A 147 10.89 -6.84 -7.74
CA TYR A 147 11.23 -5.89 -6.68
C TYR A 147 12.70 -6.02 -6.25
N ALA A 148 13.16 -7.24 -5.94
CA ALA A 148 14.54 -7.48 -5.55
C ALA A 148 15.54 -7.10 -6.66
N ALA A 149 15.22 -7.38 -7.92
CA ALA A 149 16.05 -7.01 -9.05
C ALA A 149 16.17 -5.48 -9.19
N HIS A 150 15.04 -4.75 -9.05
CA HIS A 150 15.05 -3.29 -9.12
C HIS A 150 15.81 -2.69 -7.93
N GLN A 151 15.59 -3.15 -6.71
CA GLN A 151 16.33 -2.69 -5.51
C GLN A 151 17.84 -2.91 -5.65
N LYS A 152 18.25 -4.00 -6.28
CA LYS A 152 19.68 -4.25 -6.56
C LYS A 152 20.23 -3.28 -7.61
N ALA A 153 19.46 -2.91 -8.61
CA ALA A 153 19.86 -1.99 -9.67
C ALA A 153 19.82 -0.52 -9.21
N CYS A 154 18.87 -0.16 -8.38
CA CYS A 154 18.66 1.19 -7.87
C CYS A 154 18.44 1.16 -6.33
N PRO A 155 19.50 0.93 -5.52
CA PRO A 155 19.36 0.77 -4.07
C PRO A 155 18.96 2.06 -3.33
N SER A 156 19.18 3.21 -3.94
CA SER A 156 18.87 4.54 -3.39
C SER A 156 17.60 5.16 -4.00
N CYS A 157 16.77 4.37 -4.68
CA CYS A 157 15.52 4.89 -5.23
C CYS A 157 14.45 5.11 -4.16
N TYR A 158 13.61 6.13 -4.38
CA TYR A 158 12.36 6.34 -3.66
C TYR A 158 11.19 6.17 -4.64
N TYR A 159 10.19 5.38 -4.26
CA TYR A 159 9.08 5.08 -5.17
C TYR A 159 7.97 6.11 -5.07
N TYR A 160 7.43 6.46 -6.23
CA TYR A 160 6.28 7.33 -6.43
C TYR A 160 5.17 6.55 -7.12
N THR A 161 3.94 6.76 -6.73
CA THR A 161 2.76 6.14 -7.33
C THR A 161 1.64 7.17 -7.44
N PRO A 162 0.61 6.97 -8.28
CA PRO A 162 -0.54 7.85 -8.31
C PRO A 162 -1.17 8.09 -6.94
N GLY A 163 -1.30 7.02 -6.13
CA GLY A 163 -1.86 7.10 -4.79
C GLY A 163 -1.03 7.96 -3.84
N TRP A 164 0.28 7.69 -3.74
CA TRP A 164 1.16 8.46 -2.85
C TRP A 164 1.30 9.92 -3.27
N ASN A 165 1.36 10.19 -4.58
CA ASN A 165 1.43 11.55 -5.11
C ASN A 165 0.19 12.35 -4.71
N ARG A 166 -1.01 11.74 -4.81
CA ARG A 166 -2.28 12.38 -4.45
C ARG A 166 -2.34 12.83 -2.99
N GLU A 167 -1.79 12.03 -2.09
CA GLU A 167 -1.81 12.31 -0.66
C GLU A 167 -0.58 13.09 -0.18
N CYS A 168 0.25 13.61 -1.10
CA CYS A 168 1.48 14.36 -0.79
C CYS A 168 2.40 13.61 0.21
N ARG A 169 2.47 12.27 0.09
CA ARG A 169 3.26 11.41 1.00
C ARG A 169 4.67 11.10 0.49
N VAL A 170 5.02 11.61 -0.67
CA VAL A 170 6.34 11.42 -1.28
C VAL A 170 7.24 12.62 -1.01
N PRO A 171 8.57 12.45 -0.96
CA PRO A 171 9.51 13.56 -0.88
C PRO A 171 9.23 14.60 -1.97
N GLY A 172 9.11 15.86 -1.56
CA GLY A 172 8.81 16.94 -2.50
C GLY A 172 8.37 18.22 -1.81
N PRO A 173 8.21 19.32 -2.56
CA PRO A 173 7.86 20.62 -1.98
C PRO A 173 6.50 20.61 -1.29
N GLU A 174 5.50 19.92 -1.84
CA GLU A 174 4.15 19.82 -1.25
C GLU A 174 4.15 19.06 0.07
N LYS A 175 4.99 18.02 0.20
CA LYS A 175 5.14 17.29 1.46
C LYS A 175 5.73 18.19 2.54
N ILE A 176 6.75 18.95 2.25
CA ILE A 176 7.33 19.91 3.20
C ILE A 176 6.31 20.97 3.61
N GLU A 177 5.54 21.50 2.65
CA GLU A 177 4.50 22.48 2.95
C GLU A 177 3.37 21.89 3.82
N ALA A 178 2.94 20.66 3.54
CA ALA A 178 1.94 19.95 4.35
C ALA A 178 2.46 19.68 5.77
N SER A 179 3.72 19.21 5.90
CA SER A 179 4.38 19.01 7.19
C SER A 179 4.48 20.32 7.97
N ARG A 180 4.90 21.42 7.33
CA ARG A 180 4.98 22.74 7.94
C ARG A 180 3.64 23.18 8.52
N LYS A 181 2.56 23.10 7.74
CA LYS A 181 1.21 23.45 8.20
C LYS A 181 0.76 22.62 9.39
N SER A 182 1.02 21.33 9.38
CA SER A 182 0.67 20.45 10.49
C SER A 182 1.48 20.72 11.75
N LEU A 183 2.78 20.95 11.61
CA LEU A 183 3.69 21.21 12.71
C LEU A 183 3.42 22.57 13.36
N ALA A 184 3.14 23.61 12.58
CA ALA A 184 2.83 24.95 13.05
C ALA A 184 1.57 25.02 13.95
N LEU A 185 0.73 24.00 13.95
CA LEU A 185 -0.41 23.89 14.87
C LEU A 185 0.02 23.50 16.30
N LYS A 186 1.26 23.00 16.48
CA LYS A 186 1.70 22.35 17.72
C LYS A 186 3.02 22.90 18.28
N PHE A 187 3.83 23.48 17.42
CA PHE A 187 5.21 23.88 17.70
C PHE A 187 5.45 25.32 17.27
N ASP A 188 6.43 25.98 17.88
CA ASP A 188 6.91 27.29 17.42
C ASP A 188 7.74 27.17 16.13
N GLU A 189 8.10 28.31 15.56
CA GLU A 189 8.76 28.38 14.24
C GLU A 189 10.15 27.71 14.25
N GLU A 190 10.91 27.81 15.36
CA GLU A 190 12.24 27.22 15.48
C GLU A 190 12.14 25.70 15.51
N ASP A 191 11.24 25.14 16.29
CA ASP A 191 10.95 23.71 16.34
C ASP A 191 10.42 23.18 15.01
N VAL A 192 9.55 23.94 14.32
CA VAL A 192 9.04 23.57 12.99
C VAL A 192 10.18 23.44 11.98
N GLU A 193 11.08 24.44 11.91
CA GLU A 193 12.22 24.36 10.96
C GLU A 193 13.15 23.18 11.28
N TYR A 194 13.43 22.94 12.57
CA TYR A 194 14.25 21.81 12.98
C TYR A 194 13.62 20.46 12.58
N LEU A 195 12.31 20.29 12.78
CA LEU A 195 11.61 19.07 12.40
C LEU A 195 11.55 18.87 10.88
N LEU A 196 11.36 19.94 10.11
CA LEU A 196 11.38 19.87 8.66
C LEU A 196 12.78 19.54 8.11
N GLU A 197 13.84 20.05 8.73
CA GLU A 197 15.20 19.67 8.36
C GLU A 197 15.46 18.20 8.65
N THR A 198 15.02 17.72 9.83
CA THR A 198 15.09 16.29 10.19
C THR A 198 14.34 15.41 9.17
N GLU A 199 13.17 15.85 8.68
CA GLU A 199 12.44 15.17 7.62
C GLU A 199 13.24 15.11 6.30
N ARG A 200 13.88 16.21 5.90
CA ARG A 200 14.75 16.26 4.71
C ARG A 200 15.97 15.35 4.85
N GLU A 201 16.59 15.30 6.03
CA GLU A 201 17.73 14.43 6.30
C GLU A 201 17.37 12.93 6.12
N GLN A 202 16.13 12.52 6.42
CA GLN A 202 15.67 11.15 6.17
C GLN A 202 15.67 10.80 4.67
N TRP A 203 15.53 11.79 3.80
CA TRP A 203 15.57 11.58 2.35
C TRP A 203 16.98 11.59 1.76
N ALA A 204 17.99 12.01 2.54
CA ALA A 204 19.38 12.17 2.06
C ALA A 204 20.03 10.85 1.59
N MET A 205 19.49 9.70 1.98
CA MET A 205 19.96 8.39 1.49
C MET A 205 19.41 8.03 0.10
N HIS A 206 18.50 8.81 -0.45
CA HIS A 206 17.91 8.61 -1.77
C HIS A 206 18.48 9.59 -2.78
N ASP A 207 18.60 9.15 -4.02
CA ASP A 207 19.10 9.96 -5.15
C ASP A 207 18.28 9.80 -6.43
N THR A 208 17.25 8.99 -6.41
CA THR A 208 16.44 8.66 -7.59
C THR A 208 14.95 8.55 -7.21
N ALA A 209 14.12 9.33 -7.88
CA ALA A 209 12.67 9.23 -7.83
C ALA A 209 12.19 8.24 -8.90
N THR A 210 11.70 7.09 -8.49
CA THR A 210 11.17 6.05 -9.40
C THR A 210 9.65 6.07 -9.39
N TYR A 211 9.04 6.54 -10.47
CA TYR A 211 7.58 6.52 -10.64
C TYR A 211 7.12 5.20 -11.20
N LEU A 212 6.22 4.52 -10.47
CA LEU A 212 5.62 3.25 -10.87
C LEU A 212 4.34 3.47 -11.68
N ASP A 213 4.36 3.01 -12.93
CA ASP A 213 3.27 3.20 -13.89
C ASP A 213 2.57 1.89 -14.21
N LEU A 214 1.32 1.74 -13.77
CA LEU A 214 0.44 0.60 -14.07
C LEU A 214 -0.62 0.95 -15.14
N GLY A 215 -0.47 2.06 -15.86
CA GLY A 215 -1.36 2.46 -16.95
C GLY A 215 -2.67 3.08 -16.50
N THR A 216 -2.73 3.64 -15.31
CA THR A 216 -3.89 4.42 -14.84
C THR A 216 -4.06 5.70 -15.65
N SER A 217 -5.25 6.26 -15.68
CA SER A 217 -5.55 7.47 -16.48
C SER A 217 -4.76 8.73 -16.04
N ASP A 218 -4.24 8.72 -14.83
CA ASP A 218 -3.41 9.78 -14.24
C ASP A 218 -1.91 9.46 -14.25
N ALA A 219 -1.48 8.46 -15.03
CA ALA A 219 -0.08 8.05 -15.12
C ALA A 219 0.83 9.18 -15.64
N GLU A 220 0.41 9.94 -16.67
CA GLU A 220 1.21 11.06 -17.18
C GLU A 220 1.32 12.22 -16.18
N PRO A 221 0.22 12.76 -15.61
CA PRO A 221 0.32 13.76 -14.56
C PRO A 221 1.13 13.30 -13.34
N GLY A 222 0.98 12.02 -12.96
CA GLY A 222 1.72 11.45 -11.84
C GLY A 222 3.21 11.34 -12.08
N ALA A 223 3.62 10.94 -13.29
CA ALA A 223 5.02 10.88 -13.68
C ALA A 223 5.66 12.29 -13.75
N GLU A 224 4.94 13.26 -14.31
CA GLU A 224 5.40 14.65 -14.36
C GLU A 224 5.56 15.23 -12.95
N TYR A 225 4.63 14.97 -12.04
CA TYR A 225 4.76 15.38 -10.64
C TYR A 225 5.99 14.75 -9.97
N ALA A 226 6.19 13.43 -10.13
CA ALA A 226 7.37 12.77 -9.58
C ALA A 226 8.67 13.33 -10.14
N LYS A 227 8.69 13.70 -11.43
CA LYS A 227 9.82 14.37 -12.05
C LYS A 227 10.08 15.76 -11.45
N GLN A 228 9.04 16.55 -11.23
CA GLN A 228 9.15 17.87 -10.57
C GLN A 228 9.70 17.73 -9.15
N CYS A 229 9.27 16.71 -8.39
CA CYS A 229 9.84 16.41 -7.08
C CYS A 229 11.32 16.02 -7.17
N ALA A 230 11.69 15.17 -8.15
CA ALA A 230 13.09 14.81 -8.39
C ALA A 230 13.97 16.04 -8.71
N ASP A 231 13.50 16.90 -9.62
CA ASP A 231 14.21 18.13 -9.99
C ASP A 231 14.39 19.05 -8.77
N TRP A 232 13.37 19.19 -7.92
CA TRP A 232 13.44 19.99 -6.68
C TRP A 232 14.41 19.41 -5.65
N LEU A 233 14.47 18.04 -5.53
CA LEU A 233 15.39 17.35 -4.63
C LEU A 233 16.82 17.22 -5.16
N GLY A 234 17.05 17.53 -6.46
CA GLY A 234 18.31 17.27 -7.14
C GLY A 234 18.55 15.78 -7.41
N TRP A 235 17.49 14.99 -7.50
CA TRP A 235 17.53 13.56 -7.75
C TRP A 235 17.39 13.23 -9.24
N LYS A 236 17.81 12.02 -9.62
CA LYS A 236 17.47 11.44 -10.92
C LYS A 236 15.98 11.09 -10.95
N PHE A 237 15.41 11.08 -12.15
CA PHE A 237 14.06 10.61 -12.38
C PHE A 237 14.06 9.33 -13.21
N GLU A 238 13.28 8.34 -12.79
CA GLU A 238 13.01 7.12 -13.53
C GLU A 238 11.50 6.86 -13.59
N ARG A 239 10.98 6.52 -14.77
CA ARG A 239 9.63 5.98 -14.94
C ARG A 239 9.73 4.50 -15.20
N LEU A 240 9.26 3.70 -14.26
CA LEU A 240 9.30 2.25 -14.34
C LEU A 240 7.89 1.71 -14.63
N LYS A 241 7.77 1.00 -15.76
CA LYS A 241 6.52 0.31 -16.07
C LYS A 241 6.28 -0.79 -15.04
N GLY A 242 5.17 -0.70 -14.31
CA GLY A 242 4.70 -1.73 -13.39
C GLY A 242 4.23 -2.99 -14.11
N ASP A 243 3.91 -4.02 -13.34
CA ASP A 243 3.30 -5.26 -13.81
C ASP A 243 2.03 -5.52 -13.01
N PRO A 244 0.86 -5.42 -13.62
CA PRO A 244 -0.41 -5.60 -12.91
C PRO A 244 -0.74 -7.06 -12.57
N SER A 245 0.04 -8.03 -13.02
CA SER A 245 -0.32 -9.46 -12.95
C SER A 245 -0.61 -9.92 -11.52
N LEU A 246 0.17 -9.51 -10.52
CA LEU A 246 -0.05 -9.89 -9.13
C LEU A 246 -1.36 -9.30 -8.58
N LEU A 247 -1.65 -8.03 -8.89
CA LEU A 247 -2.91 -7.38 -8.51
C LEU A 247 -4.08 -8.00 -9.26
N HIS A 248 -3.96 -8.20 -10.58
CA HIS A 248 -4.98 -8.83 -11.40
C HIS A 248 -5.35 -10.23 -10.84
N ASP A 249 -4.37 -11.06 -10.57
CA ASP A 249 -4.61 -12.42 -10.10
C ASP A 249 -5.12 -12.45 -8.65
N LEU A 250 -4.80 -11.44 -7.83
CA LEU A 250 -5.47 -11.27 -6.53
C LEU A 250 -6.97 -11.03 -6.69
N LEU A 251 -7.35 -10.21 -7.69
CA LEU A 251 -8.74 -9.83 -7.92
C LEU A 251 -9.56 -10.94 -8.61
N TRP A 252 -8.94 -11.72 -9.49
CA TRP A 252 -9.64 -12.66 -10.36
C TRP A 252 -9.38 -14.14 -10.06
N GLY A 253 -8.26 -14.46 -9.36
CA GLY A 253 -7.75 -15.82 -9.26
C GLY A 253 -7.14 -16.32 -10.59
N PRO A 254 -6.68 -17.57 -10.65
CA PRO A 254 -6.48 -18.45 -9.50
C PRO A 254 -5.34 -17.98 -8.59
N TRP A 255 -5.45 -18.29 -7.29
CA TRP A 255 -4.42 -17.93 -6.31
C TRP A 255 -3.43 -19.09 -6.15
N ASP A 256 -2.34 -19.05 -6.88
CA ASP A 256 -1.26 -20.03 -6.76
C ASP A 256 -0.43 -19.81 -5.47
N ALA A 257 0.12 -20.89 -4.91
CA ALA A 257 0.83 -20.85 -3.64
C ALA A 257 2.21 -20.16 -3.70
N GLU A 258 2.77 -19.95 -4.90
CA GLU A 258 4.05 -19.26 -5.07
C GLU A 258 3.90 -17.75 -4.91
N ARG A 259 2.80 -17.20 -5.41
CA ARG A 259 2.55 -15.76 -5.40
C ARG A 259 1.61 -15.31 -4.28
N PHE A 260 0.79 -16.23 -3.74
CA PHE A 260 -0.21 -15.92 -2.72
C PHE A 260 -0.05 -16.80 -1.48
N GLN A 261 -0.37 -16.23 -0.33
CA GLN A 261 -0.60 -16.99 0.88
C GLN A 261 -2.10 -17.06 1.13
N ILE A 262 -2.63 -18.27 1.20
CA ILE A 262 -4.00 -18.53 1.63
C ILE A 262 -3.95 -18.91 3.12
N ILE A 263 -4.80 -18.28 3.91
CA ILE A 263 -4.98 -18.54 5.33
C ILE A 263 -6.39 -19.08 5.49
N GLU A 264 -6.51 -20.35 5.89
CA GLU A 264 -7.79 -20.98 6.15
C GLU A 264 -8.31 -20.62 7.55
N PRO A 265 -9.63 -20.71 7.81
CA PRO A 265 -10.19 -20.54 9.14
C PRO A 265 -9.46 -21.43 10.18
N GLY A 266 -9.14 -20.82 11.34
CA GLY A 266 -8.36 -21.50 12.38
C GLY A 266 -6.84 -21.41 12.21
N GLN A 267 -6.38 -20.79 11.14
CA GLN A 267 -4.97 -20.47 10.94
C GLN A 267 -4.71 -18.98 11.19
N ARG A 268 -3.46 -18.63 11.34
CA ARG A 268 -2.99 -17.24 11.39
C ARG A 268 -1.83 -16.99 10.44
N LEU A 269 -1.76 -15.78 9.92
CA LEU A 269 -0.64 -15.33 9.10
C LEU A 269 0.57 -15.06 9.99
N VAL A 270 1.74 -15.60 9.64
CA VAL A 270 2.99 -15.29 10.32
C VAL A 270 4.07 -14.89 9.32
N HIS A 271 4.96 -13.99 9.74
CA HIS A 271 6.14 -13.64 8.98
C HIS A 271 7.06 -14.86 8.82
N SER A 272 7.65 -15.01 7.64
CA SER A 272 8.74 -15.93 7.36
C SER A 272 9.99 -15.15 6.97
N PRO A 273 11.16 -15.47 7.53
CA PRO A 273 12.42 -14.79 7.16
C PRO A 273 13.01 -15.28 5.84
N ASP A 274 12.38 -16.29 5.23
CA ASP A 274 12.80 -16.88 3.95
C ASP A 274 12.12 -16.19 2.76
N GLU A 275 12.42 -16.65 1.54
CA GLU A 275 11.88 -16.13 0.28
C GLU A 275 10.35 -16.19 0.17
N ARG A 276 9.68 -16.93 1.05
CA ARG A 276 8.22 -16.99 1.07
C ARG A 276 7.59 -15.76 1.72
N ILE A 277 8.36 -14.95 2.46
CA ILE A 277 7.94 -13.71 3.13
C ILE A 277 6.95 -13.99 4.28
N MET A 278 6.02 -14.90 4.07
CA MET A 278 4.94 -15.24 5.01
C MET A 278 4.56 -16.72 4.92
N ARG A 279 4.00 -17.22 6.02
CA ARG A 279 3.49 -18.59 6.14
C ARG A 279 2.26 -18.61 7.05
N VAL A 280 1.60 -19.72 7.15
CA VAL A 280 0.54 -19.95 8.14
C VAL A 280 1.07 -20.67 9.38
N ALA A 281 0.43 -20.42 10.51
CA ALA A 281 0.54 -21.23 11.72
C ALA A 281 -0.86 -21.57 12.23
N THR A 282 -1.02 -22.74 12.80
CA THR A 282 -2.19 -23.10 13.62
C THR A 282 -1.85 -22.80 15.06
N ASP A 283 -2.80 -22.35 15.85
CA ASP A 283 -2.61 -22.32 17.29
C ASP A 283 -2.47 -23.78 17.72
N ALA A 284 -1.28 -24.16 18.19
CA ALA A 284 -1.14 -25.42 18.89
C ALA A 284 -2.06 -25.34 20.11
N GLY A 285 -3.02 -26.26 20.19
CA GLY A 285 -3.95 -26.38 21.30
C GLY A 285 -3.22 -26.67 22.62
#